data_1d929357f6a3fcac96f88f8f03435d0b
#
_entry.id   1d929357f6a3fcac96f88f8f03435d0b
#
_cell.length_a   1.000
_cell.length_b   1.000
_cell.length_c   1.000
_cell.angle_alpha   90.00
_cell.angle_beta   90.00
_cell.angle_gamma   90.00
#
_symmetry.space_group_name_H-M   'P 1'
#
loop_
_entity.id
_entity.type
_entity.pdbx_description
1 polymer ?
#
loop_
_entity_poly.entity_id
_entity_poly.type
_entity_poly.pdbx_seq_one_letter_code
_entity_poly.pdbx_strand_id
1 'polypeptide(L)'
;MLKLNYMSTLFVGIDVSSKTNAVYAMDFEENKYISSSFGNNQPGADQLVNMIAECMQKHKNLDTVLIVLESTSVYSVHISNFLSASEVLMPYRPYVFCVNPKAASNYRKSYIGMEKTDPTDAYLIADFGRVGRTKKLEPWRGGQFISLKRLTRHRMHLSECITREKTYMVSNLYLKFSELQLLEGDDKPFGSLYGATSSAVLTEFLSPQEIIDMPEEELLTFLAGKSRNRISDLSKTSELLRKAARDSYRLDKCMYEPLSISLARSFNCIHAYQKEIKLIEQAIEKCINGMNPNALLILQSIPGIGPIWASGILSEIGDITVFHSSDALAKYAGLYWPKGDSGDFTSEDNKMSKAGNPYLRCYLGEAANSVRKHIPEYADFYARKYAEVTKHQHKRALALTSRKLVRLVFGLLVKNQLYTGEKLDTEYNIESN
;
A
#
# COMPACT_ATOMS: atom_id res chain seq x y z
N MET A 1 10.36 11.56 -24.63
CA MET A 1 9.37 10.72 -25.34
C MET A 1 10.08 9.74 -26.25
N LEU A 2 9.72 8.47 -26.20
CA LEU A 2 10.19 7.45 -27.14
C LEU A 2 9.75 7.83 -28.56
N LYS A 3 10.72 8.06 -29.44
CA LYS A 3 10.46 8.25 -30.88
C LYS A 3 10.35 6.85 -31.54
N LEU A 4 9.16 6.27 -31.49
CA LEU A 4 8.85 4.98 -32.15
C LEU A 4 8.36 5.25 -33.59
N ASN A 5 8.93 4.53 -34.54
CA ASN A 5 8.34 4.46 -35.87
C ASN A 5 7.29 3.31 -35.88
N TYR A 6 6.01 3.69 -35.78
CA TYR A 6 4.94 2.72 -35.68
C TYR A 6 4.82 1.83 -36.92
N MET A 7 5.23 2.34 -38.11
CA MET A 7 5.15 1.58 -39.37
C MET A 7 6.18 0.44 -39.45
N SER A 8 7.30 0.52 -38.71
CA SER A 8 8.30 -0.53 -38.63
C SER A 8 8.31 -1.28 -37.29
N THR A 9 7.20 -1.20 -36.54
CA THR A 9 7.06 -1.80 -35.20
C THR A 9 6.18 -3.04 -35.25
N LEU A 10 6.68 -4.16 -34.67
CA LEU A 10 5.88 -5.32 -34.32
C LEU A 10 5.22 -5.07 -32.94
N PHE A 11 3.89 -5.09 -32.90
CA PHE A 11 3.11 -4.93 -31.68
C PHE A 11 2.74 -6.30 -31.12
N VAL A 12 3.24 -6.64 -29.95
CA VAL A 12 3.02 -7.93 -29.28
C VAL A 12 2.17 -7.70 -28.05
N GLY A 13 1.00 -8.28 -27.98
CA GLY A 13 0.13 -8.28 -26.80
C GLY A 13 0.19 -9.62 -26.10
N ILE A 14 0.30 -9.59 -24.79
CA ILE A 14 0.38 -10.79 -23.96
C ILE A 14 -0.67 -10.70 -22.87
N ASP A 15 -1.66 -11.59 -22.91
CA ASP A 15 -2.57 -11.84 -21.80
C ASP A 15 -1.95 -12.88 -20.86
N VAL A 16 -1.65 -12.45 -19.61
CA VAL A 16 -0.86 -13.22 -18.65
C VAL A 16 -1.75 -13.92 -17.65
N SER A 17 -1.66 -15.24 -17.60
CA SER A 17 -2.27 -16.04 -16.53
C SER A 17 -1.24 -16.75 -15.65
N SER A 18 -1.68 -17.48 -14.66
CA SER A 18 -0.77 -18.20 -13.75
C SER A 18 -0.01 -19.36 -14.42
N LYS A 19 -0.59 -19.99 -15.45
CA LYS A 19 -0.04 -21.18 -16.11
C LYS A 19 0.38 -20.92 -17.56
N THR A 20 -0.35 -20.04 -18.25
CA THR A 20 -0.19 -19.81 -19.67
C THR A 20 -0.25 -18.34 -20.01
N ASN A 21 0.41 -17.96 -21.09
CA ASN A 21 0.38 -16.62 -21.68
C ASN A 21 -0.21 -16.75 -23.08
N ALA A 22 -1.35 -16.11 -23.34
CA ALA A 22 -1.84 -15.97 -24.70
C ALA A 22 -1.14 -14.79 -25.36
N VAL A 23 -0.67 -14.97 -26.58
CA VAL A 23 0.14 -14.01 -27.31
C VAL A 23 -0.46 -13.72 -28.67
N TYR A 24 -0.52 -12.44 -29.00
CA TYR A 24 -0.90 -11.97 -30.32
C TYR A 24 0.11 -10.94 -30.81
N ALA A 25 0.59 -11.08 -32.07
CA ALA A 25 1.51 -10.10 -32.65
C ALA A 25 1.02 -9.66 -34.03
N MET A 26 1.10 -8.35 -34.28
CA MET A 26 0.69 -7.71 -35.52
C MET A 26 1.54 -6.48 -35.83
N ASP A 27 1.50 -6.02 -37.09
CA ASP A 27 2.06 -4.73 -37.49
C ASP A 27 1.05 -3.58 -37.31
N PHE A 28 1.39 -2.41 -37.83
CA PHE A 28 0.52 -1.23 -37.75
C PHE A 28 -0.77 -1.38 -38.59
N GLU A 29 -0.73 -2.13 -39.67
CA GLU A 29 -1.88 -2.39 -40.56
C GLU A 29 -2.76 -3.56 -40.10
N GLU A 30 -2.50 -4.10 -38.88
CA GLU A 30 -3.20 -5.24 -38.29
C GLU A 30 -2.92 -6.59 -38.98
N ASN A 31 -1.90 -6.69 -39.83
CA ASN A 31 -1.48 -7.97 -40.37
C ASN A 31 -1.00 -8.87 -39.22
N LYS A 32 -1.65 -10.02 -39.05
CA LYS A 32 -1.35 -10.99 -38.00
C LYS A 32 -0.11 -11.79 -38.33
N TYR A 33 0.86 -11.82 -37.40
CA TYR A 33 2.08 -12.62 -37.48
C TYR A 33 2.10 -13.78 -36.49
N ILE A 34 1.68 -13.55 -35.24
CA ILE A 34 1.67 -14.56 -34.18
C ILE A 34 0.29 -14.57 -33.51
N SER A 35 -0.24 -15.78 -33.29
CA SER A 35 -1.40 -16.01 -32.43
C SER A 35 -1.22 -17.40 -31.83
N SER A 36 -0.75 -17.46 -30.59
CA SER A 36 -0.37 -18.71 -29.92
C SER A 36 -0.46 -18.59 -28.41
N SER A 37 -0.31 -19.70 -27.72
CA SER A 37 -0.26 -19.74 -26.24
C SER A 37 1.01 -20.47 -25.82
N PHE A 38 1.66 -19.92 -24.80
CA PHE A 38 2.92 -20.43 -24.23
C PHE A 38 2.77 -20.64 -22.73
N GLY A 39 3.53 -21.59 -22.16
CA GLY A 39 3.58 -21.75 -20.71
C GLY A 39 4.12 -20.48 -20.04
N ASN A 40 3.53 -20.07 -18.90
CA ASN A 40 4.12 -19.00 -18.07
C ASN A 40 5.29 -19.56 -17.22
N ASN A 41 6.34 -20.01 -17.90
CA ASN A 41 7.55 -20.61 -17.36
C ASN A 41 8.73 -20.34 -18.31
N GLN A 42 9.94 -20.70 -17.88
CA GLN A 42 11.16 -20.44 -18.66
C GLN A 42 11.09 -21.04 -20.08
N PRO A 43 10.74 -22.34 -20.31
CA PRO A 43 10.65 -22.87 -21.66
C PRO A 43 9.62 -22.17 -22.56
N GLY A 44 8.48 -21.77 -22.00
CA GLY A 44 7.45 -21.03 -22.74
C GLY A 44 7.93 -19.61 -23.10
N ALA A 45 8.66 -18.95 -22.22
CA ALA A 45 9.24 -17.65 -22.50
C ALA A 45 10.33 -17.73 -23.58
N ASP A 46 11.18 -18.77 -23.56
CA ASP A 46 12.18 -19.03 -24.58
C ASP A 46 11.52 -19.28 -25.96
N GLN A 47 10.46 -20.09 -26.01
CA GLN A 47 9.68 -20.32 -27.24
C GLN A 47 9.10 -19.02 -27.79
N LEU A 48 8.51 -18.17 -26.95
CA LEU A 48 7.97 -16.88 -27.34
C LEU A 48 9.03 -15.97 -27.96
N VAL A 49 10.17 -15.82 -27.27
CA VAL A 49 11.28 -14.97 -27.73
C VAL A 49 11.82 -15.45 -29.07
N ASN A 50 12.01 -16.76 -29.26
CA ASN A 50 12.48 -17.33 -30.52
C ASN A 50 11.45 -17.09 -31.64
N MET A 51 10.16 -17.25 -31.38
CA MET A 51 9.10 -17.00 -32.37
C MET A 51 9.04 -15.51 -32.77
N ILE A 52 9.21 -14.58 -31.83
CA ILE A 52 9.31 -13.15 -32.15
C ILE A 52 10.55 -12.88 -33.00
N ALA A 53 11.70 -13.43 -32.64
CA ALA A 53 12.94 -13.24 -33.40
C ALA A 53 12.83 -13.80 -34.82
N GLU A 54 12.28 -14.99 -35.00
CA GLU A 54 12.02 -15.57 -36.33
C GLU A 54 11.07 -14.69 -37.17
N CYS A 55 10.03 -14.14 -36.55
CA CYS A 55 9.12 -13.21 -37.21
C CYS A 55 9.87 -11.96 -37.70
N MET A 56 10.67 -11.34 -36.84
CA MET A 56 11.48 -10.17 -37.18
C MET A 56 12.55 -10.45 -38.26
N GLN A 57 13.13 -11.65 -38.26
CA GLN A 57 14.08 -12.06 -39.30
C GLN A 57 13.43 -12.22 -40.68
N LYS A 58 12.20 -12.73 -40.71
CA LYS A 58 11.43 -12.91 -41.95
C LYS A 58 10.90 -11.58 -42.52
N HIS A 59 10.56 -10.63 -41.67
CA HIS A 59 9.94 -9.36 -42.03
C HIS A 59 10.89 -8.19 -41.87
N LYS A 60 11.78 -7.95 -42.85
CA LYS A 60 12.85 -6.94 -42.83
C LYS A 60 12.37 -5.50 -42.76
N ASN A 61 11.10 -5.24 -43.00
CA ASN A 61 10.45 -3.93 -42.81
C ASN A 61 10.17 -3.60 -41.35
N LEU A 62 10.30 -4.58 -40.43
CA LEU A 62 10.15 -4.41 -38.99
C LEU A 62 11.54 -4.31 -38.32
N ASP A 63 11.75 -3.33 -37.47
CA ASP A 63 13.02 -3.07 -36.77
C ASP A 63 12.87 -2.93 -35.25
N THR A 64 11.65 -2.80 -34.77
CA THR A 64 11.33 -2.56 -33.37
C THR A 64 10.24 -3.50 -32.88
N VAL A 65 10.38 -3.99 -31.65
CA VAL A 65 9.34 -4.81 -30.98
C VAL A 65 8.78 -4.05 -29.79
N LEU A 66 7.46 -3.82 -29.83
CA LEU A 66 6.74 -3.21 -28.71
C LEU A 66 5.84 -4.26 -28.06
N ILE A 67 6.17 -4.65 -26.84
CA ILE A 67 5.49 -5.70 -26.09
C ILE A 67 4.62 -5.05 -25.02
N VAL A 68 3.36 -5.39 -24.99
CA VAL A 68 2.40 -4.93 -23.97
C VAL A 68 1.87 -6.14 -23.22
N LEU A 69 1.91 -6.06 -21.87
CA LEU A 69 1.34 -7.10 -21.01
C LEU A 69 0.33 -6.47 -20.05
N GLU A 70 -0.71 -7.20 -19.71
CA GLU A 70 -1.54 -6.83 -18.57
C GLU A 70 -0.80 -7.16 -17.25
N SER A 71 -0.78 -6.20 -16.30
CA SER A 71 -0.19 -6.40 -14.97
C SER A 71 -1.06 -7.30 -14.10
N THR A 72 -1.14 -8.59 -14.44
CA THR A 72 -1.93 -9.58 -13.73
C THR A 72 -1.22 -10.04 -12.46
N SER A 73 -1.40 -9.26 -11.37
CA SER A 73 -0.80 -9.55 -10.06
C SER A 73 0.72 -9.76 -10.13
N VAL A 74 1.22 -10.88 -9.60
CA VAL A 74 2.64 -11.25 -9.60
C VAL A 74 3.05 -12.05 -10.85
N TYR A 75 2.10 -12.57 -11.57
CA TYR A 75 2.34 -13.50 -12.69
C TYR A 75 3.04 -12.83 -13.89
N SER A 76 2.80 -11.53 -14.08
CA SER A 76 3.45 -10.76 -15.14
C SER A 76 4.92 -10.39 -14.86
N VAL A 77 5.38 -10.48 -13.61
CA VAL A 77 6.72 -10.00 -13.21
C VAL A 77 7.84 -10.78 -13.89
N HIS A 78 7.78 -12.11 -13.85
CA HIS A 78 8.84 -12.95 -14.42
C HIS A 78 8.94 -12.76 -15.92
N ILE A 79 7.82 -12.84 -16.63
CA ILE A 79 7.82 -12.68 -18.08
C ILE A 79 8.25 -11.27 -18.52
N SER A 80 7.85 -10.22 -17.77
CA SER A 80 8.29 -8.86 -18.06
C SER A 80 9.80 -8.68 -17.91
N ASN A 81 10.39 -9.23 -16.83
CA ASN A 81 11.84 -9.22 -16.62
C ASN A 81 12.56 -9.99 -17.73
N PHE A 82 12.07 -11.18 -18.06
CA PHE A 82 12.66 -12.05 -19.08
C PHE A 82 12.68 -11.36 -20.46
N LEU A 83 11.54 -10.82 -20.89
CA LEU A 83 11.43 -10.14 -22.19
C LEU A 83 12.25 -8.86 -22.27
N SER A 84 12.33 -8.08 -21.19
CA SER A 84 13.09 -6.83 -21.17
C SER A 84 14.60 -7.05 -21.14
N ALA A 85 15.08 -8.21 -20.64
CA ALA A 85 16.48 -8.56 -20.54
C ALA A 85 16.94 -9.56 -21.63
N SER A 86 16.06 -9.94 -22.56
CA SER A 86 16.34 -10.95 -23.55
C SER A 86 17.40 -10.49 -24.56
N GLU A 87 18.56 -11.11 -24.57
CA GLU A 87 19.64 -10.86 -25.54
C GLU A 87 19.20 -11.15 -26.98
N VAL A 88 18.32 -12.12 -27.17
CA VAL A 88 17.77 -12.50 -28.49
C VAL A 88 16.91 -11.37 -29.08
N LEU A 89 16.21 -10.60 -28.25
CA LEU A 89 15.37 -9.48 -28.69
C LEU A 89 16.13 -8.16 -28.78
N MET A 90 17.30 -8.02 -28.17
CA MET A 90 18.07 -6.75 -28.15
C MET A 90 18.30 -6.15 -29.54
N PRO A 91 18.62 -6.92 -30.61
CA PRO A 91 18.78 -6.37 -31.95
C PRO A 91 17.52 -5.65 -32.47
N TYR A 92 16.34 -6.00 -31.95
CA TYR A 92 15.03 -5.46 -32.36
C TYR A 92 14.48 -4.42 -31.37
N ARG A 93 15.32 -3.83 -30.52
CA ARG A 93 14.96 -2.76 -29.60
C ARG A 93 13.66 -3.04 -28.81
N PRO A 94 13.62 -4.06 -27.94
CA PRO A 94 12.41 -4.45 -27.26
C PRO A 94 11.98 -3.36 -26.26
N TYR A 95 10.74 -2.94 -26.35
CA TYR A 95 10.07 -2.10 -25.36
C TYR A 95 8.96 -2.90 -24.69
N VAL A 96 9.09 -3.14 -23.40
CA VAL A 96 8.13 -3.92 -22.62
C VAL A 96 7.30 -2.98 -21.74
N PHE A 97 5.98 -2.98 -21.90
CA PHE A 97 5.06 -2.16 -21.12
C PHE A 97 4.10 -3.03 -20.33
N CYS A 98 3.95 -2.72 -19.04
CA CYS A 98 2.94 -3.33 -18.18
C CYS A 98 1.75 -2.39 -18.02
N VAL A 99 0.58 -2.80 -18.50
CA VAL A 99 -0.65 -2.02 -18.47
C VAL A 99 -1.48 -2.37 -17.25
N ASN A 100 -2.04 -1.36 -16.60
CA ASN A 100 -2.95 -1.56 -15.49
C ASN A 100 -4.21 -2.32 -15.97
N PRO A 101 -4.65 -3.40 -15.26
CA PRO A 101 -5.83 -4.20 -15.63
C PRO A 101 -7.10 -3.36 -15.85
N LYS A 102 -7.28 -2.29 -15.08
CA LYS A 102 -8.41 -1.38 -15.27
C LYS A 102 -8.33 -0.60 -16.58
N ALA A 103 -7.12 -0.24 -17.04
CA ALA A 103 -6.93 0.45 -18.30
C ALA A 103 -7.20 -0.50 -19.47
N ALA A 104 -6.68 -1.75 -19.41
CA ALA A 104 -6.97 -2.79 -20.39
C ALA A 104 -8.46 -3.12 -20.44
N SER A 105 -9.11 -3.32 -19.29
CA SER A 105 -10.57 -3.58 -19.21
C SER A 105 -11.41 -2.43 -19.75
N ASN A 106 -11.03 -1.17 -19.51
CA ASN A 106 -11.74 -0.02 -20.07
C ASN A 106 -11.54 0.09 -21.59
N TYR A 107 -10.34 -0.22 -22.08
CA TYR A 107 -10.05 -0.26 -23.51
C TYR A 107 -10.88 -1.33 -24.22
N ARG A 108 -10.99 -2.51 -23.64
CA ARG A 108 -11.85 -3.58 -24.12
C ARG A 108 -13.31 -3.14 -24.34
N LYS A 109 -13.86 -2.30 -23.44
CA LYS A 109 -15.26 -1.82 -23.56
C LYS A 109 -15.54 -1.01 -24.82
N SER A 110 -14.52 -0.51 -25.51
CA SER A 110 -14.68 0.18 -26.79
C SER A 110 -14.92 -0.76 -27.97
N TYR A 111 -14.73 -2.08 -27.77
CA TYR A 111 -14.97 -3.12 -28.77
C TYR A 111 -16.29 -3.84 -28.48
N ILE A 112 -17.37 -3.32 -29.05
CA ILE A 112 -18.73 -3.84 -28.83
C ILE A 112 -18.88 -5.19 -29.55
N GLY A 113 -19.43 -6.19 -28.85
CA GLY A 113 -19.74 -7.52 -29.43
C GLY A 113 -18.54 -8.47 -29.53
N MET A 114 -17.34 -8.08 -29.08
CA MET A 114 -16.18 -8.97 -29.12
C MET A 114 -16.22 -9.97 -27.95
N GLU A 115 -16.16 -11.27 -28.26
CA GLU A 115 -16.17 -12.34 -27.28
C GLU A 115 -14.95 -12.29 -26.35
N LYS A 116 -15.13 -12.70 -25.11
CA LYS A 116 -14.04 -12.77 -24.12
C LYS A 116 -13.34 -14.12 -24.20
N THR A 117 -12.20 -14.13 -24.90
CA THR A 117 -11.28 -15.28 -24.96
C THR A 117 -9.86 -14.80 -24.79
N ASP A 118 -8.96 -15.67 -24.32
CA ASP A 118 -7.55 -15.30 -24.12
C ASP A 118 -6.87 -14.77 -25.41
N PRO A 119 -7.09 -15.36 -26.62
CA PRO A 119 -6.56 -14.80 -27.85
C PRO A 119 -7.10 -13.40 -28.19
N THR A 120 -8.38 -13.16 -27.91
CA THR A 120 -9.01 -11.85 -28.11
C THR A 120 -8.45 -10.81 -27.13
N ASP A 121 -8.21 -11.20 -25.87
CA ASP A 121 -7.61 -10.32 -24.88
C ASP A 121 -6.17 -9.98 -25.26
N ALA A 122 -5.37 -10.95 -25.73
CA ALA A 122 -4.03 -10.71 -26.25
C ALA A 122 -4.02 -9.78 -27.48
N TYR A 123 -4.99 -9.94 -28.42
CA TYR A 123 -5.18 -9.00 -29.54
C TYR A 123 -5.44 -7.58 -29.06
N LEU A 124 -6.38 -7.38 -28.14
CA LEU A 124 -6.72 -6.06 -27.60
C LEU A 124 -5.55 -5.40 -26.87
N ILE A 125 -4.71 -6.20 -26.20
CA ILE A 125 -3.49 -5.72 -25.55
C ILE A 125 -2.45 -5.29 -26.59
N ALA A 126 -2.29 -6.03 -27.71
CA ALA A 126 -1.42 -5.64 -28.82
C ALA A 126 -1.91 -4.34 -29.48
N ASP A 127 -3.22 -4.26 -29.73
CA ASP A 127 -3.86 -3.08 -30.31
C ASP A 127 -3.77 -1.84 -29.41
N PHE A 128 -3.83 -2.00 -28.11
CA PHE A 128 -3.56 -0.93 -27.14
C PHE A 128 -2.18 -0.29 -27.37
N GLY A 129 -1.17 -1.11 -27.67
CA GLY A 129 0.16 -0.65 -28.06
C GLY A 129 0.18 0.04 -29.42
N ARG A 130 -0.45 -0.57 -30.43
CA ARG A 130 -0.51 -0.11 -31.82
C ARG A 130 -1.13 1.27 -31.94
N VAL A 131 -2.24 1.53 -31.26
CA VAL A 131 -2.91 2.85 -31.28
C VAL A 131 -2.23 3.90 -30.38
N GLY A 132 -1.04 3.60 -29.84
CA GLY A 132 -0.21 4.56 -29.12
C GLY A 132 -0.65 4.87 -27.68
N ARG A 133 -1.46 4.02 -27.06
CA ARG A 133 -1.85 4.20 -25.64
C ARG A 133 -0.71 4.01 -24.67
N THR A 134 0.43 3.46 -25.10
CA THR A 134 1.65 3.31 -24.33
C THR A 134 2.51 4.59 -24.26
N LYS A 135 2.23 5.63 -25.05
CA LYS A 135 3.02 6.90 -25.09
C LYS A 135 3.19 7.56 -23.73
N LYS A 136 2.24 7.37 -22.81
CA LYS A 136 2.27 7.94 -21.45
C LYS A 136 2.70 6.92 -20.39
N LEU A 137 3.12 5.73 -20.80
CA LEU A 137 3.62 4.70 -19.92
C LEU A 137 5.15 4.64 -20.00
N GLU A 138 5.78 4.29 -18.88
CA GLU A 138 7.21 3.99 -18.88
C GLU A 138 7.43 2.52 -19.20
N PRO A 139 8.44 2.20 -20.02
CA PRO A 139 8.86 0.82 -20.25
C PRO A 139 9.27 0.15 -18.94
N TRP A 140 9.13 -1.15 -18.89
CA TRP A 140 9.57 -1.95 -17.75
C TRP A 140 11.07 -1.78 -17.52
N ARG A 141 11.45 -1.31 -16.33
CA ARG A 141 12.85 -1.03 -15.93
C ARG A 141 13.41 -2.07 -14.94
N GLY A 142 12.77 -3.23 -14.84
CA GLY A 142 13.16 -4.28 -13.91
C GLY A 142 12.44 -4.26 -12.58
N GLY A 143 12.76 -5.27 -11.76
CA GLY A 143 12.06 -5.54 -10.51
C GLY A 143 12.61 -4.85 -9.26
N GLN A 144 13.48 -3.83 -9.38
CA GLN A 144 14.18 -3.23 -8.24
C GLN A 144 13.26 -2.82 -7.10
N PHE A 145 12.16 -2.10 -7.41
CA PHE A 145 11.19 -1.70 -6.39
C PHE A 145 10.24 -2.83 -5.96
N ILE A 146 10.21 -3.97 -6.65
CA ILE A 146 9.31 -5.08 -6.30
C ILE A 146 9.74 -5.73 -4.99
N SER A 147 11.04 -5.92 -4.77
CA SER A 147 11.56 -6.48 -3.52
C SER A 147 11.16 -5.61 -2.33
N LEU A 148 11.36 -4.30 -2.43
CA LEU A 148 10.95 -3.36 -1.40
C LEU A 148 9.43 -3.34 -1.22
N LYS A 149 8.63 -3.34 -2.30
CA LYS A 149 7.16 -3.47 -2.24
C LYS A 149 6.71 -4.74 -1.51
N ARG A 150 7.38 -5.86 -1.73
CA ARG A 150 7.04 -7.12 -1.03
C ARG A 150 7.23 -6.98 0.46
N LEU A 151 8.33 -6.38 0.92
CA LEU A 151 8.60 -6.17 2.33
C LEU A 151 7.63 -5.15 2.96
N THR A 152 7.43 -3.99 2.33
CA THR A 152 6.56 -2.94 2.86
C THR A 152 5.10 -3.39 2.93
N ARG A 153 4.61 -4.11 1.91
CA ARG A 153 3.26 -4.67 1.90
C ARG A 153 3.09 -5.82 2.90
N HIS A 154 4.11 -6.65 3.10
CA HIS A 154 4.08 -7.68 4.14
C HIS A 154 4.02 -7.07 5.54
N ARG A 155 4.81 -6.01 5.80
CA ARG A 155 4.70 -5.25 7.04
C ARG A 155 3.28 -4.74 7.28
N MET A 156 2.64 -4.18 6.24
CA MET A 156 1.26 -3.71 6.33
C MET A 156 0.28 -4.86 6.64
N HIS A 157 0.43 -6.00 5.97
CA HIS A 157 -0.36 -7.20 6.24
C HIS A 157 -0.26 -7.65 7.71
N LEU A 158 0.95 -7.68 8.27
CA LEU A 158 1.14 -8.05 9.70
C LEU A 158 0.49 -7.01 10.63
N SER A 159 0.55 -5.72 10.29
CA SER A 159 -0.13 -4.66 11.05
C SER A 159 -1.66 -4.80 11.00
N GLU A 160 -2.21 -5.22 9.87
CA GLU A 160 -3.64 -5.55 9.73
C GLU A 160 -4.02 -6.79 10.53
N CYS A 161 -3.13 -7.80 10.60
CA CYS A 161 -3.35 -8.98 11.45
C CYS A 161 -3.44 -8.60 12.93
N ILE A 162 -2.56 -7.71 13.42
CA ILE A 162 -2.65 -7.18 14.79
C ILE A 162 -3.97 -6.45 15.01
N THR A 163 -4.41 -5.64 14.05
CA THR A 163 -5.67 -4.89 14.16
C THR A 163 -6.88 -5.83 14.20
N ARG A 164 -6.90 -6.86 13.36
CA ARG A 164 -7.95 -7.90 13.36
C ARG A 164 -7.97 -8.66 14.69
N GLU A 165 -6.79 -9.03 15.21
CA GLU A 165 -6.70 -9.74 16.49
C GLU A 165 -7.20 -8.88 17.64
N LYS A 166 -6.82 -7.61 17.70
CA LYS A 166 -7.33 -6.65 18.69
C LYS A 166 -8.85 -6.50 18.61
N THR A 167 -9.41 -6.43 17.40
CA THR A 167 -10.86 -6.35 17.19
C THR A 167 -11.58 -7.62 17.68
N TYR A 168 -11.00 -8.80 17.43
CA TYR A 168 -11.52 -10.06 17.95
C TYR A 168 -11.50 -10.12 19.49
N MET A 169 -10.44 -9.61 20.11
CA MET A 169 -10.32 -9.58 21.57
C MET A 169 -11.36 -8.72 22.27
N VAL A 170 -11.89 -7.68 21.61
CA VAL A 170 -12.81 -6.69 22.19
C VAL A 170 -14.00 -7.37 22.89
N SER A 171 -14.64 -8.36 22.24
CA SER A 171 -15.77 -9.08 22.80
C SER A 171 -15.38 -9.94 23.99
N ASN A 172 -14.25 -10.63 23.95
CA ASN A 172 -13.73 -11.45 25.04
C ASN A 172 -13.31 -10.59 26.24
N LEU A 173 -12.73 -9.42 26.00
CA LEU A 173 -12.40 -8.43 27.03
C LEU A 173 -13.66 -7.95 27.73
N TYR A 174 -14.70 -7.57 26.98
CA TYR A 174 -15.96 -7.10 27.55
C TYR A 174 -16.63 -8.19 28.39
N LEU A 175 -16.69 -9.43 27.90
CA LEU A 175 -17.26 -10.54 28.65
C LEU A 175 -16.48 -10.80 29.95
N LYS A 176 -15.16 -10.82 29.90
CA LYS A 176 -14.34 -11.12 31.08
C LYS A 176 -14.29 -9.96 32.08
N PHE A 177 -14.20 -8.71 31.58
CA PHE A 177 -13.92 -7.54 32.37
C PHE A 177 -14.62 -6.30 31.74
N SER A 178 -15.95 -6.22 31.89
CA SER A 178 -16.80 -5.28 31.16
C SER A 178 -16.40 -3.81 31.31
N GLU A 179 -16.10 -3.36 32.53
CA GLU A 179 -15.77 -1.96 32.79
C GLU A 179 -14.40 -1.56 32.26
N LEU A 180 -13.42 -2.44 32.31
CA LEU A 180 -12.04 -2.12 31.94
C LEU A 180 -11.91 -1.56 30.51
N GLN A 181 -12.79 -1.98 29.61
CA GLN A 181 -12.82 -1.53 28.23
C GLN A 181 -13.56 -0.19 28.04
N LEU A 182 -14.49 0.13 28.90
CA LEU A 182 -15.36 1.30 28.78
C LEU A 182 -14.76 2.56 29.41
N LEU A 183 -13.76 2.42 30.28
CA LEU A 183 -13.10 3.55 30.93
C LEU A 183 -12.39 4.46 29.93
N GLU A 184 -12.48 5.78 30.16
CA GLU A 184 -11.87 6.82 29.33
C GLU A 184 -11.03 7.80 30.13
N GLY A 185 -10.09 8.46 29.48
CA GLY A 185 -9.26 9.51 30.07
C GLY A 185 -8.45 9.03 31.27
N ASP A 186 -8.53 9.78 32.37
CA ASP A 186 -7.77 9.57 33.61
C ASP A 186 -8.29 8.42 34.49
N ASP A 187 -9.48 7.88 34.16
CA ASP A 187 -10.05 6.70 34.82
C ASP A 187 -9.46 5.37 34.30
N LYS A 188 -8.64 5.40 33.26
CA LYS A 188 -7.98 4.20 32.74
C LYS A 188 -6.81 3.76 33.65
N PRO A 189 -6.84 2.52 34.16
CA PRO A 189 -5.70 2.00 34.93
C PRO A 189 -4.46 1.76 34.06
N PHE A 190 -4.63 1.59 32.74
CA PHE A 190 -3.54 1.34 31.80
C PHE A 190 -3.62 2.26 30.58
N GLY A 191 -2.48 2.76 30.12
CA GLY A 191 -2.39 3.54 28.90
C GLY A 191 -2.77 2.73 27.63
N SER A 192 -2.67 1.39 27.69
CA SER A 192 -3.09 0.48 26.62
C SER A 192 -3.53 -0.85 27.21
N LEU A 193 -4.68 -1.33 26.77
CA LEU A 193 -5.18 -2.69 27.10
C LEU A 193 -4.34 -3.82 26.47
N TYR A 194 -3.50 -3.50 25.52
CA TYR A 194 -2.61 -4.44 24.82
C TYR A 194 -1.15 -4.33 25.29
N GLY A 195 -0.90 -3.65 26.39
CA GLY A 195 0.42 -3.53 27.01
C GLY A 195 0.77 -4.74 27.88
N ALA A 196 2.04 -4.85 28.30
CA ALA A 196 2.51 -5.98 29.09
C ALA A 196 1.77 -6.15 30.43
N THR A 197 1.56 -5.03 31.16
CA THR A 197 0.89 -5.07 32.48
C THR A 197 -0.59 -5.46 32.34
N SER A 198 -1.33 -4.84 31.40
CA SER A 198 -2.73 -5.17 31.16
C SER A 198 -2.89 -6.59 30.60
N SER A 199 -1.98 -7.06 29.75
CA SER A 199 -1.96 -8.46 29.30
C SER A 199 -1.80 -9.41 30.47
N ALA A 200 -0.87 -9.15 31.42
CA ALA A 200 -0.70 -9.98 32.59
C ALA A 200 -1.96 -9.99 33.49
N VAL A 201 -2.56 -8.82 33.74
CA VAL A 201 -3.84 -8.74 34.48
C VAL A 201 -4.93 -9.57 33.81
N LEU A 202 -5.07 -9.47 32.48
CA LEU A 202 -6.12 -10.14 31.72
C LEU A 202 -5.90 -11.65 31.52
N THR A 203 -4.69 -12.16 31.73
CA THR A 203 -4.36 -13.56 31.52
C THR A 203 -4.01 -14.33 32.79
N GLU A 204 -3.49 -13.65 33.81
CA GLU A 204 -3.07 -14.29 35.07
C GLU A 204 -4.16 -14.27 36.14
N PHE A 205 -5.06 -13.28 36.15
CA PHE A 205 -6.28 -13.33 36.96
C PHE A 205 -7.40 -14.03 36.19
N LEU A 206 -8.03 -15.01 36.83
CA LEU A 206 -9.15 -15.73 36.20
C LEU A 206 -10.39 -14.83 36.09
N SER A 207 -10.71 -14.07 37.12
CA SER A 207 -11.90 -13.21 37.18
C SER A 207 -11.59 -11.84 37.81
N PRO A 208 -12.43 -10.83 37.61
CA PRO A 208 -12.35 -9.56 38.35
C PRO A 208 -12.39 -9.72 39.86
N GLN A 209 -13.05 -10.77 40.37
CA GLN A 209 -13.16 -11.02 41.80
C GLN A 209 -11.80 -11.30 42.46
N GLU A 210 -10.90 -12.02 41.77
CA GLU A 210 -9.55 -12.27 42.28
C GLU A 210 -8.74 -10.99 42.51
N ILE A 211 -8.97 -9.95 41.70
CA ILE A 211 -8.33 -8.65 41.85
C ILE A 211 -8.85 -7.93 43.10
N ILE A 212 -10.15 -8.09 43.42
CA ILE A 212 -10.77 -7.49 44.60
C ILE A 212 -10.29 -8.17 45.85
N ASP A 213 -10.20 -9.50 45.84
CA ASP A 213 -9.89 -10.33 46.99
C ASP A 213 -8.37 -10.34 47.32
N MET A 214 -7.52 -9.96 46.34
CA MET A 214 -6.06 -9.90 46.53
C MET A 214 -5.68 -8.77 47.51
N PRO A 215 -4.80 -9.03 48.49
CA PRO A 215 -4.25 -7.95 49.36
C PRO A 215 -3.64 -6.82 48.54
N GLU A 216 -3.74 -5.57 49.07
CA GLU A 216 -3.24 -4.38 48.35
C GLU A 216 -1.73 -4.47 48.06
N GLU A 217 -0.95 -4.89 49.03
CA GLU A 217 0.53 -5.00 48.90
C GLU A 217 0.91 -6.03 47.82
N GLU A 218 0.18 -7.13 47.69
CA GLU A 218 0.38 -8.15 46.65
C GLU A 218 0.05 -7.61 45.30
N LEU A 219 -1.08 -6.89 45.14
CA LEU A 219 -1.49 -6.29 43.88
C LEU A 219 -0.48 -5.21 43.42
N LEU A 220 0.01 -4.36 44.35
CA LEU A 220 1.03 -3.38 44.04
C LEU A 220 2.34 -4.05 43.57
N THR A 221 2.77 -5.10 44.28
CA THR A 221 3.97 -5.88 43.93
C THR A 221 3.81 -6.53 42.53
N PHE A 222 2.65 -7.10 42.24
CA PHE A 222 2.33 -7.67 40.93
C PHE A 222 2.41 -6.60 39.84
N LEU A 223 1.76 -5.45 40.03
CA LEU A 223 1.73 -4.35 39.05
C LEU A 223 3.13 -3.79 38.83
N ALA A 224 3.92 -3.59 39.88
CA ALA A 224 5.31 -3.13 39.81
C ALA A 224 6.17 -4.09 38.96
N GLY A 225 6.10 -5.39 39.28
CA GLY A 225 6.82 -6.43 38.53
C GLY A 225 6.46 -6.50 37.06
N LYS A 226 5.16 -6.53 36.73
CA LYS A 226 4.68 -6.62 35.34
C LYS A 226 4.91 -5.34 34.53
N SER A 227 4.90 -4.17 35.17
CA SER A 227 5.24 -2.89 34.53
C SER A 227 6.74 -2.63 34.42
N ARG A 228 7.59 -3.43 35.09
CA ARG A 228 9.02 -3.17 35.23
C ARG A 228 9.27 -1.78 35.82
N ASN A 229 8.48 -1.40 36.81
CA ASN A 229 8.51 -0.09 37.47
C ASN A 229 8.32 1.12 36.55
N ARG A 230 7.56 0.94 35.43
CA ARG A 230 7.27 2.02 34.48
C ARG A 230 5.97 2.77 34.78
N ILE A 231 5.16 2.28 35.71
CA ILE A 231 3.95 2.98 36.16
C ILE A 231 4.36 3.97 37.23
N SER A 232 4.11 5.25 37.02
CA SER A 232 4.50 6.34 37.92
C SER A 232 3.70 6.35 39.24
N ASP A 233 2.45 5.95 39.19
CA ASP A 233 1.55 5.90 40.35
C ASP A 233 0.85 4.52 40.39
N LEU A 234 1.47 3.61 41.14
CA LEU A 234 0.96 2.26 41.31
C LEU A 234 -0.29 2.24 42.20
N SER A 235 -0.37 3.10 43.21
CA SER A 235 -1.52 3.17 44.13
C SER A 235 -2.78 3.61 43.37
N LYS A 236 -2.67 4.68 42.59
CA LYS A 236 -3.79 5.13 41.71
C LYS A 236 -4.19 4.05 40.70
N THR A 237 -3.21 3.38 40.10
CA THR A 237 -3.50 2.29 39.14
C THR A 237 -4.22 1.11 39.79
N SER A 238 -3.80 0.73 41.02
CA SER A 238 -4.47 -0.31 41.83
C SER A 238 -5.90 0.08 42.17
N GLU A 239 -6.13 1.31 42.63
CA GLU A 239 -7.45 1.82 42.97
C GLU A 239 -8.41 1.80 41.76
N LEU A 240 -7.95 2.32 40.61
CA LEU A 240 -8.72 2.34 39.35
C LEU A 240 -9.03 0.91 38.87
N LEU A 241 -8.06 0.00 38.96
CA LEU A 241 -8.23 -1.40 38.55
C LEU A 241 -9.26 -2.11 39.46
N ARG A 242 -9.17 -1.90 40.78
CA ARG A 242 -10.15 -2.42 41.75
C ARG A 242 -11.54 -1.84 41.57
N LYS A 243 -11.64 -0.52 41.28
CA LYS A 243 -12.91 0.12 40.93
C LYS A 243 -13.54 -0.55 39.72
N ALA A 244 -12.78 -0.66 38.60
CA ALA A 244 -13.23 -1.37 37.41
C ALA A 244 -13.63 -2.81 37.69
N ALA A 245 -12.88 -3.51 38.57
CA ALA A 245 -13.22 -4.86 38.96
C ALA A 245 -14.52 -4.96 39.76
N ARG A 246 -14.79 -4.03 40.68
CA ARG A 246 -16.05 -3.98 41.43
C ARG A 246 -17.25 -3.72 40.54
N ASP A 247 -17.12 -2.78 39.61
CA ASP A 247 -18.19 -2.31 38.75
C ASP A 247 -18.49 -3.25 37.56
N SER A 248 -17.58 -4.20 37.28
CA SER A 248 -17.77 -5.20 36.22
C SER A 248 -18.83 -6.26 36.54
N TYR A 249 -19.56 -6.69 35.51
CA TYR A 249 -20.48 -7.84 35.63
C TYR A 249 -19.74 -9.11 36.01
N ARG A 250 -20.44 -10.03 36.68
CA ARG A 250 -19.94 -11.37 37.03
C ARG A 250 -20.52 -12.39 36.06
N LEU A 251 -19.68 -13.30 35.61
CA LEU A 251 -20.06 -14.46 34.79
C LEU A 251 -20.02 -15.72 35.62
N ASP A 252 -20.66 -16.77 35.09
CA ASP A 252 -20.47 -18.11 35.63
C ASP A 252 -19.01 -18.54 35.54
N LYS A 253 -18.54 -19.27 36.59
CA LYS A 253 -17.13 -19.66 36.72
C LYS A 253 -16.61 -20.42 35.48
N CYS A 254 -17.46 -21.26 34.87
CA CYS A 254 -17.09 -22.06 33.71
C CYS A 254 -16.79 -21.21 32.44
N MET A 255 -17.17 -19.94 32.39
CA MET A 255 -16.91 -19.07 31.26
C MET A 255 -15.55 -18.39 31.33
N TYR A 256 -15.00 -18.15 32.53
CA TYR A 256 -13.76 -17.39 32.68
C TYR A 256 -12.52 -18.09 32.10
N GLU A 257 -12.43 -19.44 32.30
CA GLU A 257 -11.27 -20.18 31.80
C GLU A 257 -11.16 -20.18 30.27
N PRO A 258 -12.21 -20.47 29.46
CA PRO A 258 -12.16 -20.30 28.00
C PRO A 258 -11.83 -18.91 27.53
N LEU A 259 -12.36 -17.87 28.20
CA LEU A 259 -12.06 -16.47 27.88
C LEU A 259 -10.58 -16.13 28.16
N SER A 260 -10.04 -16.60 29.29
CA SER A 260 -8.64 -16.41 29.65
C SER A 260 -7.69 -17.08 28.65
N ILE A 261 -8.01 -18.31 28.24
CA ILE A 261 -7.25 -19.05 27.22
C ILE A 261 -7.31 -18.30 25.89
N SER A 262 -8.48 -17.85 25.45
CA SER A 262 -8.65 -17.10 24.20
C SER A 262 -7.85 -15.82 24.20
N LEU A 263 -7.95 -15.01 25.26
CA LEU A 263 -7.19 -13.77 25.42
C LEU A 263 -5.67 -14.01 25.42
N ALA A 264 -5.20 -15.04 26.16
CA ALA A 264 -3.77 -15.37 26.19
C ALA A 264 -3.23 -15.75 24.80
N ARG A 265 -4.01 -16.50 24.00
CA ARG A 265 -3.62 -16.85 22.62
C ARG A 265 -3.59 -15.63 21.72
N SER A 266 -4.59 -14.75 21.82
CA SER A 266 -4.61 -13.49 21.05
C SER A 266 -3.44 -12.57 21.41
N PHE A 267 -3.07 -12.42 22.68
CA PHE A 267 -1.87 -11.70 23.10
C PHE A 267 -0.59 -12.30 22.51
N ASN A 268 -0.46 -13.62 22.52
CA ASN A 268 0.68 -14.32 21.92
C ASN A 268 0.78 -14.04 20.40
N CYS A 269 -0.34 -14.08 19.68
CA CYS A 269 -0.38 -13.71 18.26
C CYS A 269 0.07 -12.27 18.03
N ILE A 270 -0.44 -11.32 18.81
CA ILE A 270 -0.06 -9.90 18.72
C ILE A 270 1.45 -9.74 18.95
N HIS A 271 1.99 -10.36 19.99
CA HIS A 271 3.43 -10.29 20.30
C HIS A 271 4.29 -10.93 19.20
N ALA A 272 3.86 -12.06 18.63
CA ALA A 272 4.54 -12.69 17.51
C ALA A 272 4.56 -11.74 16.29
N TYR A 273 3.42 -11.19 15.89
CA TYR A 273 3.35 -10.24 14.79
C TYR A 273 4.22 -9.00 15.02
N GLN A 274 4.22 -8.45 16.24
CA GLN A 274 5.07 -7.30 16.58
C GLN A 274 6.57 -7.62 16.45
N LYS A 275 6.98 -8.84 16.82
CA LYS A 275 8.36 -9.30 16.64
C LYS A 275 8.72 -9.40 15.17
N GLU A 276 7.87 -10.04 14.36
CA GLU A 276 8.10 -10.18 12.93
C GLU A 276 8.10 -8.83 12.19
N ILE A 277 7.24 -7.88 12.59
CA ILE A 277 7.25 -6.52 12.05
C ILE A 277 8.63 -5.88 12.24
N LYS A 278 9.26 -5.99 13.41
CA LYS A 278 10.60 -5.41 13.67
C LYS A 278 11.65 -6.01 12.74
N LEU A 279 11.61 -7.32 12.48
CA LEU A 279 12.55 -7.97 11.57
C LEU A 279 12.35 -7.51 10.12
N ILE A 280 11.09 -7.35 9.69
CA ILE A 280 10.77 -6.82 8.36
C ILE A 280 11.19 -5.35 8.25
N GLU A 281 11.03 -4.53 9.28
CA GLU A 281 11.47 -3.13 9.29
C GLU A 281 12.98 -3.02 9.10
N GLN A 282 13.79 -3.86 9.75
CA GLN A 282 15.23 -3.95 9.53
C GLN A 282 15.58 -4.35 8.08
N ALA A 283 14.83 -5.31 7.51
CA ALA A 283 15.02 -5.71 6.12
C ALA A 283 14.64 -4.59 5.13
N ILE A 284 13.58 -3.82 5.42
CA ILE A 284 13.17 -2.65 4.63
C ILE A 284 14.27 -1.60 4.63
N GLU A 285 14.81 -1.25 5.81
CA GLU A 285 15.88 -0.25 5.92
C GLU A 285 17.14 -0.67 5.16
N LYS A 286 17.55 -1.94 5.28
CA LYS A 286 18.68 -2.47 4.51
C LYS A 286 18.42 -2.42 2.99
N CYS A 287 17.23 -2.80 2.55
CA CYS A 287 16.85 -2.82 1.15
C CYS A 287 16.86 -1.41 0.54
N ILE A 288 16.22 -0.44 1.17
CA ILE A 288 16.12 0.93 0.62
C ILE A 288 17.45 1.67 0.61
N ASN A 289 18.29 1.46 1.61
CA ASN A 289 19.64 2.03 1.68
C ASN A 289 20.53 1.52 0.52
N GLY A 290 20.34 0.28 0.09
CA GLY A 290 21.04 -0.27 -1.08
C GLY A 290 20.49 0.18 -2.44
N MET A 291 19.27 0.74 -2.47
CA MET A 291 18.57 1.09 -3.72
C MET A 291 18.58 2.60 -4.02
N ASN A 292 18.12 3.39 -3.09
CA ASN A 292 17.96 4.84 -3.29
C ASN A 292 18.08 5.61 -1.96
N PRO A 293 19.30 5.71 -1.40
CA PRO A 293 19.52 6.38 -0.12
C PRO A 293 19.19 7.88 -0.16
N ASN A 294 19.38 8.53 -1.32
CA ASN A 294 19.11 9.95 -1.45
C ASN A 294 17.62 10.29 -1.36
N ALA A 295 16.77 9.58 -2.10
CA ALA A 295 15.32 9.76 -1.99
C ALA A 295 14.80 9.44 -0.58
N LEU A 296 15.39 8.45 0.09
CA LEU A 296 15.10 8.14 1.49
C LEU A 296 15.40 9.33 2.39
N LEU A 297 16.60 9.92 2.30
CA LEU A 297 17.01 11.10 3.07
C LEU A 297 16.10 12.30 2.82
N ILE A 298 15.70 12.53 1.55
CA ILE A 298 14.77 13.60 1.19
C ILE A 298 13.43 13.43 1.92
N LEU A 299 12.84 12.26 1.93
CA LEU A 299 11.56 12.05 2.62
C LEU A 299 11.71 12.08 4.13
N GLN A 300 12.82 11.57 4.68
CA GLN A 300 13.10 11.63 6.13
C GLN A 300 13.40 13.04 6.63
N SER A 301 13.80 13.97 5.77
CA SER A 301 13.97 15.37 6.15
C SER A 301 12.65 16.06 6.52
N ILE A 302 11.51 15.49 6.12
CA ILE A 302 10.19 16.00 6.53
C ILE A 302 9.92 15.56 7.97
N PRO A 303 9.76 16.50 8.93
CA PRO A 303 9.48 16.18 10.33
C PRO A 303 8.22 15.30 10.46
N GLY A 304 8.40 14.14 11.09
CA GLY A 304 7.33 13.15 11.26
C GLY A 304 7.34 12.02 10.24
N ILE A 305 8.24 12.03 9.24
CA ILE A 305 8.40 10.90 8.31
C ILE A 305 9.65 10.11 8.70
N GLY A 306 9.45 8.95 9.32
CA GLY A 306 10.51 8.00 9.62
C GLY A 306 10.86 7.08 8.44
N PRO A 307 11.91 6.24 8.58
CA PRO A 307 12.42 5.38 7.51
C PRO A 307 11.35 4.45 6.93
N ILE A 308 10.46 3.94 7.74
CA ILE A 308 9.40 3.00 7.31
C ILE A 308 8.35 3.68 6.42
N TRP A 309 7.88 4.88 6.82
CA TRP A 309 6.93 5.64 5.99
C TRP A 309 7.58 6.10 4.69
N ALA A 310 8.82 6.60 4.75
CA ALA A 310 9.58 6.98 3.58
C ALA A 310 9.76 5.79 2.61
N SER A 311 10.21 4.64 3.10
CA SER A 311 10.39 3.43 2.31
C SER A 311 9.08 2.93 1.69
N GLY A 312 7.97 2.96 2.45
CA GLY A 312 6.64 2.60 1.95
C GLY A 312 6.19 3.51 0.82
N ILE A 313 6.34 4.82 0.97
CA ILE A 313 6.00 5.81 -0.06
C ILE A 313 6.88 5.59 -1.30
N LEU A 314 8.20 5.49 -1.15
CA LEU A 314 9.14 5.29 -2.26
C LEU A 314 8.91 3.96 -2.99
N SER A 315 8.64 2.89 -2.26
CA SER A 315 8.38 1.58 -2.87
C SER A 315 7.17 1.62 -3.80
N GLU A 316 6.11 2.33 -3.40
CA GLU A 316 4.87 2.39 -4.16
C GLU A 316 4.91 3.43 -5.29
N ILE A 317 5.64 4.52 -5.12
CA ILE A 317 5.90 5.50 -6.18
C ILE A 317 6.82 4.89 -7.25
N GLY A 318 7.90 4.22 -6.83
CA GLY A 318 8.97 3.80 -7.72
C GLY A 318 9.78 4.99 -8.20
N ASP A 319 9.81 5.23 -9.50
CA ASP A 319 10.46 6.40 -10.10
C ASP A 319 9.50 7.60 -10.14
N ILE A 320 9.86 8.70 -9.48
CA ILE A 320 9.03 9.92 -9.43
C ILE A 320 8.88 10.59 -10.80
N THR A 321 9.81 10.38 -11.71
CA THR A 321 9.83 11.01 -13.05
C THR A 321 8.69 10.52 -13.95
N VAL A 322 8.07 9.38 -13.64
CA VAL A 322 6.89 8.88 -14.37
C VAL A 322 5.64 9.74 -14.15
N PHE A 323 5.65 10.57 -13.12
CA PHE A 323 4.53 11.45 -12.79
C PHE A 323 4.82 12.87 -13.28
N HIS A 324 4.03 13.36 -14.23
CA HIS A 324 4.17 14.72 -14.77
C HIS A 324 3.71 15.84 -13.80
N SER A 325 2.99 15.50 -12.74
CA SER A 325 2.50 16.46 -11.74
C SER A 325 2.14 15.78 -10.41
N SER A 326 2.07 16.59 -9.35
CA SER A 326 1.57 16.13 -8.04
C SER A 326 0.12 15.63 -8.12
N ASP A 327 -0.67 16.13 -9.07
CA ASP A 327 -2.05 15.69 -9.32
C ASP A 327 -2.10 14.29 -9.93
N ALA A 328 -1.15 13.96 -10.82
CA ALA A 328 -1.02 12.62 -11.36
C ALA A 328 -0.66 11.62 -10.25
N LEU A 329 0.29 11.96 -9.37
CA LEU A 329 0.65 11.15 -8.21
C LEU A 329 -0.53 10.97 -7.25
N ALA A 330 -1.30 12.03 -6.99
CA ALA A 330 -2.48 11.95 -6.14
C ALA A 330 -3.60 11.06 -6.75
N LYS A 331 -3.82 11.15 -8.06
CA LYS A 331 -4.74 10.24 -8.77
C LYS A 331 -4.25 8.80 -8.66
N TYR A 332 -2.95 8.56 -8.82
CA TYR A 332 -2.36 7.24 -8.66
C TYR A 332 -2.55 6.69 -7.24
N ALA A 333 -2.44 7.52 -6.20
CA ALA A 333 -2.76 7.14 -4.81
C ALA A 333 -4.27 7.01 -4.53
N GLY A 334 -5.15 7.49 -5.44
CA GLY A 334 -6.59 7.55 -5.22
C GLY A 334 -7.01 8.64 -4.22
N LEU A 335 -6.16 9.69 -4.08
CA LEU A 335 -6.40 10.86 -3.24
C LEU A 335 -6.88 12.03 -4.10
N TYR A 336 -7.98 11.83 -4.83
CA TYR A 336 -8.61 12.87 -5.63
C TYR A 336 -10.13 12.80 -5.56
N TRP A 337 -10.76 13.95 -5.80
CA TRP A 337 -12.20 14.11 -5.78
C TRP A 337 -12.63 14.47 -7.21
N PRO A 338 -13.21 13.52 -7.95
CA PRO A 338 -13.68 13.81 -9.30
C PRO A 338 -14.79 14.86 -9.24
N LYS A 339 -14.71 15.86 -10.10
CA LYS A 339 -15.80 16.80 -10.28
C LYS A 339 -16.92 16.10 -11.06
N GLY A 340 -18.12 16.15 -10.53
CA GLY A 340 -19.33 15.65 -11.20
C GLY A 340 -20.05 16.81 -11.90
N ASP A 341 -19.39 17.41 -12.89
CA ASP A 341 -20.00 18.51 -13.67
C ASP A 341 -20.64 17.91 -14.92
N SER A 342 -21.94 18.02 -15.07
CA SER A 342 -22.66 17.75 -16.31
C SER A 342 -23.62 18.91 -16.61
N GLY A 343 -23.32 19.68 -17.64
CA GLY A 343 -24.08 20.88 -17.96
C GLY A 343 -24.08 21.89 -16.82
N ASP A 344 -25.26 22.39 -16.46
CA ASP A 344 -25.42 23.37 -15.37
C ASP A 344 -25.41 22.75 -13.96
N PHE A 345 -25.22 21.42 -13.83
CA PHE A 345 -25.22 20.73 -12.54
C PHE A 345 -23.80 20.56 -12.00
N THR A 346 -23.49 21.25 -10.90
CA THR A 346 -22.26 21.07 -10.10
C THR A 346 -22.59 20.22 -8.88
N SER A 347 -21.97 19.06 -8.75
CA SER A 347 -22.13 18.20 -7.57
C SER A 347 -21.50 18.84 -6.34
N GLU A 348 -22.30 19.18 -5.33
CA GLU A 348 -21.82 19.75 -4.06
C GLU A 348 -21.05 18.72 -3.20
N ASP A 349 -21.30 17.42 -3.36
CA ASP A 349 -20.72 16.34 -2.53
C ASP A 349 -19.84 15.41 -3.37
N ASN A 350 -18.61 15.82 -3.61
CA ASN A 350 -17.62 15.00 -4.32
C ASN A 350 -16.97 14.00 -3.36
N LYS A 351 -17.27 12.71 -3.51
CA LYS A 351 -16.63 11.62 -2.76
C LYS A 351 -15.23 11.36 -3.27
N MET A 352 -14.29 11.11 -2.35
CA MET A 352 -12.94 10.68 -2.72
C MET A 352 -13.01 9.40 -3.56
N SER A 353 -12.34 9.38 -4.70
CA SER A 353 -12.42 8.30 -5.68
C SER A 353 -11.95 6.95 -5.14
N LYS A 354 -10.92 6.92 -4.29
CA LYS A 354 -10.22 5.71 -3.82
C LYS A 354 -9.73 4.77 -4.94
N ALA A 355 -10.04 5.08 -6.20
CA ALA A 355 -9.54 4.33 -7.36
C ALA A 355 -8.06 4.66 -7.57
N GLY A 356 -7.17 3.74 -7.22
CA GLY A 356 -5.72 3.92 -7.28
C GLY A 356 -5.01 2.95 -6.34
N ASN A 357 -3.75 3.23 -6.07
CA ASN A 357 -2.90 2.39 -5.23
C ASN A 357 -3.29 2.51 -3.74
N PRO A 358 -3.91 1.50 -3.11
CA PRO A 358 -4.35 1.56 -1.72
C PRO A 358 -3.18 1.58 -0.73
N TYR A 359 -2.05 0.96 -1.09
CA TYR A 359 -0.86 0.92 -0.25
C TYR A 359 -0.21 2.31 -0.17
N LEU A 360 -0.01 2.98 -1.31
CA LEU A 360 0.50 4.35 -1.32
C LEU A 360 -0.42 5.30 -0.55
N ARG A 361 -1.73 5.16 -0.74
CA ARG A 361 -2.71 5.97 0.01
C ARG A 361 -2.61 5.75 1.52
N CYS A 362 -2.41 4.51 1.98
CA CYS A 362 -2.24 4.18 3.39
C CYS A 362 -0.95 4.81 3.93
N TYR A 363 0.20 4.61 3.27
CA TYR A 363 1.47 5.19 3.71
C TYR A 363 1.44 6.73 3.75
N LEU A 364 0.82 7.38 2.76
CA LEU A 364 0.62 8.83 2.76
C LEU A 364 -0.32 9.28 3.88
N GLY A 365 -1.33 8.48 4.22
CA GLY A 365 -2.24 8.74 5.33
C GLY A 365 -1.55 8.70 6.69
N GLU A 366 -0.79 7.66 6.94
CA GLU A 366 -0.03 7.50 8.18
C GLU A 366 1.06 8.57 8.31
N ALA A 367 1.80 8.83 7.22
CA ALA A 367 2.77 9.90 7.18
C ALA A 367 2.13 11.27 7.47
N ALA A 368 1.00 11.59 6.83
CA ALA A 368 0.28 12.85 7.07
C ALA A 368 -0.23 12.98 8.51
N ASN A 369 -0.68 11.87 9.11
CA ASN A 369 -1.10 11.84 10.52
C ASN A 369 0.07 12.08 11.47
N SER A 370 1.28 11.66 11.11
CA SER A 370 2.50 11.97 11.85
C SER A 370 2.96 13.42 11.63
N VAL A 371 3.09 13.84 10.36
CA VAL A 371 3.56 15.18 9.96
C VAL A 371 2.76 16.31 10.62
N ARG A 372 1.41 16.19 10.71
CA ARG A 372 0.57 17.20 11.38
C ARG A 372 0.87 17.39 12.87
N LYS A 373 1.58 16.45 13.50
CA LYS A 373 1.99 16.58 14.91
C LYS A 373 3.34 17.30 15.07
N HIS A 374 4.10 17.47 13.98
CA HIS A 374 5.46 18.02 13.99
C HIS A 374 5.56 19.33 13.20
N ILE A 375 4.67 19.57 12.23
CA ILE A 375 4.70 20.78 11.39
C ILE A 375 3.42 21.59 11.65
N PRO A 376 3.53 22.81 12.25
CA PRO A 376 2.38 23.65 12.59
C PRO A 376 1.44 23.91 11.41
N GLU A 377 1.97 24.21 10.22
CA GLU A 377 1.17 24.45 9.01
C GLU A 377 0.24 23.27 8.66
N TYR A 378 0.69 22.03 8.92
CA TYR A 378 -0.11 20.82 8.70
C TYR A 378 -1.11 20.59 9.84
N ALA A 379 -0.77 20.95 11.07
CA ALA A 379 -1.66 20.93 12.21
C ALA A 379 -2.86 21.88 12.01
N ASP A 380 -2.58 23.14 11.63
CA ASP A 380 -3.59 24.16 11.37
C ASP A 380 -4.48 23.79 10.18
N PHE A 381 -3.87 23.28 9.10
CA PHE A 381 -4.64 22.79 7.95
C PHE A 381 -5.59 21.65 8.34
N TYR A 382 -5.09 20.67 9.10
CA TYR A 382 -5.89 19.57 9.59
C TYR A 382 -7.04 20.07 10.50
N ALA A 383 -6.76 20.93 11.48
CA ALA A 383 -7.75 21.46 12.43
C ALA A 383 -8.88 22.22 11.68
N ARG A 384 -8.51 23.07 10.72
CA ARG A 384 -9.48 23.77 9.87
C ARG A 384 -10.36 22.80 9.09
N LYS A 385 -9.75 21.76 8.45
CA LYS A 385 -10.50 20.75 7.68
C LYS A 385 -11.34 19.82 8.55
N TYR A 386 -10.96 19.64 9.80
CA TYR A 386 -11.72 18.91 10.80
C TYR A 386 -13.00 19.68 11.19
N ALA A 387 -12.89 20.99 11.43
CA ALA A 387 -13.99 21.84 11.82
C ALA A 387 -15.04 22.13 10.72
N GLU A 388 -14.66 21.95 9.42
CA GLU A 388 -15.55 22.23 8.28
C GLU A 388 -16.79 21.31 8.19
N VAL A 389 -16.80 20.18 8.88
CA VAL A 389 -17.88 19.17 8.80
C VAL A 389 -18.19 18.59 10.16
N THR A 390 -19.41 18.09 10.35
CA THR A 390 -19.86 17.47 11.61
C THR A 390 -19.75 15.94 11.59
N LYS A 391 -19.69 15.32 10.40
CA LYS A 391 -19.60 13.86 10.25
C LYS A 391 -18.28 13.45 9.61
N HIS A 392 -17.71 12.33 10.09
CA HIS A 392 -16.45 11.78 9.58
C HIS A 392 -15.29 12.77 9.56
N GLN A 393 -15.27 13.73 10.46
CA GLN A 393 -14.32 14.84 10.58
C GLN A 393 -12.86 14.38 10.42
N HIS A 394 -12.42 13.44 11.27
CA HIS A 394 -11.05 12.91 11.24
C HIS A 394 -10.67 12.29 9.88
N LYS A 395 -11.51 11.41 9.34
CA LYS A 395 -11.21 10.71 8.09
C LYS A 395 -11.10 11.69 6.91
N ARG A 396 -12.01 12.68 6.86
CA ARG A 396 -11.99 13.72 5.82
C ARG A 396 -10.78 14.64 5.95
N ALA A 397 -10.54 15.16 7.13
CA ALA A 397 -9.40 16.04 7.39
C ALA A 397 -8.06 15.36 7.09
N LEU A 398 -7.90 14.09 7.50
CA LEU A 398 -6.70 13.31 7.22
C LEU A 398 -6.50 13.05 5.72
N ALA A 399 -7.56 12.71 4.98
CA ALA A 399 -7.47 12.52 3.53
C ALA A 399 -7.03 13.79 2.78
N LEU A 400 -7.55 14.95 3.18
CA LEU A 400 -7.15 16.25 2.61
C LEU A 400 -5.72 16.63 3.02
N THR A 401 -5.31 16.33 4.25
CA THR A 401 -3.93 16.54 4.72
C THR A 401 -2.96 15.62 3.96
N SER A 402 -3.35 14.38 3.70
CA SER A 402 -2.57 13.44 2.86
C SER A 402 -2.42 13.99 1.43
N ARG A 403 -3.48 14.59 0.87
CA ARG A 403 -3.41 15.23 -0.44
C ARG A 403 -2.45 16.44 -0.47
N LYS A 404 -2.42 17.23 0.62
CA LYS A 404 -1.43 18.31 0.79
C LYS A 404 -0.01 17.75 0.87
N LEU A 405 0.18 16.65 1.61
CA LEU A 405 1.48 15.97 1.73
C LEU A 405 1.98 15.43 0.38
N VAL A 406 1.11 14.95 -0.50
CA VAL A 406 1.49 14.51 -1.86
C VAL A 406 2.20 15.61 -2.63
N ARG A 407 1.74 16.86 -2.52
CA ARG A 407 2.40 18.02 -3.20
C ARG A 407 3.82 18.22 -2.69
N LEU A 408 4.00 18.16 -1.37
CA LEU A 408 5.32 18.31 -0.75
C LEU A 408 6.25 17.17 -1.16
N VAL A 409 5.81 15.92 -1.04
CA VAL A 409 6.59 14.72 -1.42
C VAL A 409 6.99 14.79 -2.90
N PHE A 410 6.05 15.11 -3.79
CA PHE A 410 6.32 15.25 -5.21
C PHE A 410 7.37 16.34 -5.48
N GLY A 411 7.16 17.54 -4.92
CA GLY A 411 8.07 18.68 -5.13
C GLY A 411 9.49 18.40 -4.66
N LEU A 412 9.65 17.81 -3.47
CA LEU A 412 10.97 17.50 -2.93
C LEU A 412 11.69 16.42 -3.75
N LEU A 413 10.99 15.37 -4.15
CA LEU A 413 11.58 14.28 -4.95
C LEU A 413 11.95 14.73 -6.35
N VAL A 414 11.12 15.53 -7.02
CA VAL A 414 11.40 16.04 -8.37
C VAL A 414 12.57 17.05 -8.36
N LYS A 415 12.60 17.94 -7.36
CA LYS A 415 13.69 18.91 -7.19
C LYS A 415 14.95 18.30 -6.60
N ASN A 416 14.90 17.05 -6.14
CA ASN A 416 15.98 16.38 -5.42
C ASN A 416 16.50 17.21 -4.22
N GLN A 417 15.60 17.76 -3.42
CA GLN A 417 15.88 18.74 -2.38
C GLN A 417 15.36 18.28 -1.01
N LEU A 418 16.13 18.57 0.06
CA LEU A 418 15.69 18.36 1.43
C LEU A 418 14.61 19.36 1.83
N TYR A 419 13.78 19.00 2.78
CA TYR A 419 12.79 19.90 3.39
C TYR A 419 13.49 20.93 4.28
N THR A 420 13.27 22.21 4.02
CA THR A 420 13.87 23.34 4.76
C THR A 420 12.87 24.09 5.63
N GLY A 421 11.58 23.74 5.58
CA GLY A 421 10.51 24.49 6.26
C GLY A 421 10.00 25.69 5.48
N GLU A 422 10.66 26.11 4.43
CA GLU A 422 10.23 27.18 3.52
C GLU A 422 9.14 26.67 2.57
N LYS A 423 8.24 27.57 2.15
CA LYS A 423 7.23 27.21 1.13
C LYS A 423 7.95 26.86 -0.16
N LEU A 424 7.78 25.61 -0.59
CA LEU A 424 8.16 25.26 -1.98
C LEU A 424 7.26 26.03 -2.94
N ASP A 425 7.84 26.78 -3.87
CA ASP A 425 7.10 27.31 -5.01
C ASP A 425 6.47 26.13 -5.76
N THR A 426 5.16 26.01 -5.68
CA THR A 426 4.40 24.82 -6.07
C THR A 426 3.99 24.81 -7.54
N GLU A 427 4.45 25.77 -8.35
CA GLU A 427 4.22 25.79 -9.79
C GLU A 427 5.38 25.13 -10.54
N TYR A 428 5.42 23.80 -10.54
CA TYR A 428 6.16 23.03 -11.52
C TYR A 428 5.17 22.22 -12.37
N ASN A 429 4.76 22.82 -13.47
CA ASN A 429 4.40 22.07 -14.66
C ASN A 429 5.70 21.67 -15.33
N ILE A 430 5.98 20.37 -15.45
CA ILE A 430 6.99 19.88 -16.38
C ILE A 430 6.39 20.19 -17.75
N GLU A 431 6.77 21.36 -18.30
CA GLU A 431 6.50 21.64 -19.70
C GLU A 431 7.15 20.52 -20.51
N SER A 432 6.35 19.91 -21.32
CA SER A 432 6.74 18.89 -22.29
C SER A 432 7.68 19.55 -23.32
N ASN A 433 8.99 19.37 -23.13
CA ASN A 433 9.96 19.49 -24.20
C ASN A 433 10.11 18.15 -24.93
#